data_1ebaab0ca7e49fc497f5ad8ae8d4e862
#
_entry.id   1ebaab0ca7e49fc497f5ad8ae8d4e862
#
_cell.length_a   1.000
_cell.length_b   1.000
_cell.length_c   1.000
_cell.angle_alpha   90.00
_cell.angle_beta   90.00
_cell.angle_gamma   90.00
#
_symmetry.space_group_name_H-M   'P 1'
#
loop_
_entity.id
_entity.type
_entity.pdbx_description
1 polymer ?
#
loop_
_entity_poly.entity_id
_entity_poly.type
_entity_poly.pdbx_seq_one_letter_code
_entity_poly.pdbx_strand_id
1 'polypeptide(L)'
;MLQLTPQSRIFLATHPVDFRKGIDGLAAVCRQVVQDNPLEGAVYVFRNRAGTALKLLVYDGQGYGLCLKRLSQGRFTWWPTTANARVPLSARELMILLWNGDPERAQMAQDWRRVA
;
A
#
# COMPACT_ATOMS: atom_id res chain seq x y z
N MET A 1 -4.72 -13.63 -8.33
CA MET A 1 -3.92 -12.44 -8.48
C MET A 1 -3.30 -12.02 -7.15
N LEU A 2 -3.69 -10.95 -6.49
CA LEU A 2 -3.09 -10.52 -5.23
C LEU A 2 -3.74 -11.28 -4.08
N GLN A 3 -2.97 -12.18 -3.47
CA GLN A 3 -3.45 -12.93 -2.31
C GLN A 3 -2.72 -12.42 -1.07
N LEU A 4 -3.48 -11.90 -0.11
CA LEU A 4 -2.94 -11.39 1.13
C LEU A 4 -3.24 -12.38 2.25
N THR A 5 -2.20 -12.71 3.01
CA THR A 5 -2.30 -13.55 4.20
C THR A 5 -1.75 -12.78 5.39
N PRO A 6 -1.98 -13.25 6.62
CA PRO A 6 -1.37 -12.60 7.80
C PRO A 6 0.16 -12.56 7.72
N GLN A 7 0.79 -13.46 6.93
CA GLN A 7 2.23 -13.50 6.76
C GLN A 7 2.74 -12.61 5.64
N SER A 8 1.86 -12.01 4.86
CA SER A 8 2.26 -11.13 3.76
C SER A 8 3.01 -9.92 4.29
N ARG A 9 4.18 -9.65 3.69
CA ARG A 9 4.91 -8.42 3.98
C ARG A 9 4.39 -7.32 3.08
N ILE A 10 3.92 -6.24 3.67
CA ILE A 10 3.33 -5.12 2.95
C ILE A 10 3.98 -3.86 3.45
N PHE A 11 4.47 -3.04 2.53
CA PHE A 11 5.07 -1.75 2.84
C PHE A 11 4.37 -0.66 2.05
N LEU A 12 4.05 0.40 2.75
CA LEU A 12 3.47 1.58 2.15
C LEU A 12 4.60 2.59 1.92
N ALA A 13 4.79 3.01 0.67
CA ALA A 13 5.75 4.05 0.32
C ALA A 13 5.16 5.40 0.72
N THR A 14 5.82 6.10 1.63
CA THR A 14 5.22 7.25 2.30
C THR A 14 5.14 8.49 1.41
N HIS A 15 6.05 8.63 0.45
CA HIS A 15 6.04 9.76 -0.47
C HIS A 15 5.21 9.45 -1.71
N PRO A 16 4.46 10.41 -2.24
CA PRO A 16 3.70 10.17 -3.47
C PRO A 16 4.61 9.94 -4.65
N VAL A 17 4.11 9.19 -5.62
CA VAL A 17 4.84 8.91 -6.86
C VAL A 17 4.01 9.37 -8.07
N ASP A 18 4.70 9.59 -9.17
CA ASP A 18 4.06 9.90 -10.45
C ASP A 18 3.44 8.63 -11.02
N PHE A 19 2.12 8.61 -11.19
CA PHE A 19 1.41 7.43 -11.66
C PHE A 19 1.53 7.21 -13.18
N ARG A 20 2.29 8.05 -13.89
CA ARG A 20 2.74 7.68 -15.22
C ARG A 20 3.78 6.57 -15.20
N LYS A 21 4.42 6.34 -14.05
CA LYS A 21 5.34 5.22 -13.88
C LYS A 21 4.56 3.90 -13.91
N GLY A 22 5.02 2.99 -14.76
CA GLY A 22 4.53 1.63 -14.78
C GLY A 22 5.35 0.73 -13.85
N ILE A 23 5.30 -0.56 -14.13
CA ILE A 23 5.94 -1.59 -13.30
C ILE A 23 7.43 -1.30 -13.10
N ASP A 24 8.18 -1.06 -14.18
CA ASP A 24 9.62 -0.86 -14.08
C ASP A 24 9.97 0.41 -13.31
N GLY A 25 9.22 1.48 -13.53
CA GLY A 25 9.43 2.73 -12.80
C GLY A 25 9.14 2.59 -11.31
N LEU A 26 8.10 1.85 -10.95
CA LEU A 26 7.77 1.62 -9.54
C LEU A 26 8.77 0.68 -8.88
N ALA A 27 9.24 -0.34 -9.59
CA ALA A 27 10.31 -1.21 -9.08
C ALA A 27 11.57 -0.39 -8.82
N ALA A 28 11.89 0.57 -9.68
CA ALA A 28 13.02 1.47 -9.46
C ALA A 28 12.82 2.33 -8.22
N VAL A 29 11.61 2.81 -7.97
CA VAL A 29 11.30 3.56 -6.73
C VAL A 29 11.55 2.68 -5.50
N CYS A 30 11.16 1.41 -5.54
CA CYS A 30 11.43 0.49 -4.44
C CYS A 30 12.92 0.42 -4.14
N ARG A 31 13.75 0.29 -5.15
CA ARG A 31 15.20 0.16 -4.96
C ARG A 31 15.87 1.47 -4.53
N GLN A 32 15.44 2.59 -5.11
CA GLN A 32 16.15 3.86 -4.98
C GLN A 32 15.65 4.71 -3.82
N VAL A 33 14.34 4.72 -3.59
CA VAL A 33 13.71 5.57 -2.57
C VAL A 33 13.37 4.77 -1.33
N VAL A 34 12.69 3.66 -1.49
CA VAL A 34 12.30 2.79 -0.37
C VAL A 34 13.50 1.99 0.12
N GLN A 35 14.50 1.81 -0.73
CA GLN A 35 15.74 1.08 -0.43
C GLN A 35 15.49 -0.36 -0.06
N ASP A 36 14.64 -1.00 -0.85
CA ASP A 36 14.28 -2.40 -0.65
C ASP A 36 14.33 -3.11 -2.01
N ASN A 37 14.41 -4.44 -1.98
CA ASN A 37 14.44 -5.25 -3.20
C ASN A 37 13.05 -5.80 -3.47
N PRO A 38 12.33 -5.29 -4.49
CA PRO A 38 10.98 -5.76 -4.77
C PRO A 38 10.92 -7.24 -5.19
N LEU A 39 12.04 -7.81 -5.65
CA LEU A 39 12.09 -9.23 -6.03
C LEU A 39 11.93 -10.17 -4.84
N GLU A 40 12.01 -9.67 -3.61
CA GLU A 40 11.82 -10.50 -2.42
C GLU A 40 10.36 -10.78 -2.10
N GLY A 41 9.43 -10.25 -2.88
CA GLY A 41 8.03 -10.64 -2.82
C GLY A 41 7.14 -9.85 -1.88
N ALA A 42 7.64 -8.78 -1.27
CA ALA A 42 6.79 -7.90 -0.49
C ALA A 42 5.83 -7.14 -1.42
N VAL A 43 4.68 -6.76 -0.89
CA VAL A 43 3.72 -5.90 -1.58
C VAL A 43 4.07 -4.45 -1.27
N TYR A 44 4.17 -3.62 -2.30
CA TYR A 44 4.45 -2.19 -2.14
C TYR A 44 3.25 -1.39 -2.56
N VAL A 45 2.80 -0.49 -1.69
CA VAL A 45 1.63 0.36 -1.91
C VAL A 45 2.10 1.78 -2.15
N PHE A 46 1.71 2.35 -3.27
CA PHE A 46 2.05 3.71 -3.67
C PHE A 46 0.77 4.52 -3.82
N ARG A 47 0.88 5.82 -3.55
CA ARG A 47 -0.21 6.76 -3.84
C ARG A 47 0.23 7.80 -4.86
N ASN A 48 -0.73 8.31 -5.63
CA ASN A 48 -0.46 9.45 -6.48
C ASN A 48 -0.43 10.74 -5.64
N ARG A 49 0.04 11.81 -6.24
CA ARG A 49 0.18 13.09 -5.54
C ARG A 49 -1.16 13.66 -5.08
N ALA A 50 -2.20 13.46 -5.87
CA ALA A 50 -3.54 13.95 -5.54
C ALA A 50 -4.21 13.16 -4.42
N GLY A 51 -3.72 11.96 -4.09
CA GLY A 51 -4.34 11.11 -3.08
C GLY A 51 -5.63 10.45 -3.53
N THR A 52 -5.83 10.30 -4.84
CA THR A 52 -7.07 9.75 -5.41
C THR A 52 -6.92 8.32 -5.88
N ALA A 53 -5.70 7.79 -5.91
CA ALA A 53 -5.44 6.46 -6.43
C ALA A 53 -4.27 5.80 -5.70
N LEU A 54 -4.32 4.47 -5.65
CA LEU A 54 -3.26 3.61 -5.10
C LEU A 54 -2.82 2.65 -6.18
N LYS A 55 -1.52 2.34 -6.21
CA LYS A 55 -0.96 1.24 -6.99
C LYS A 55 -0.28 0.27 -6.06
N LEU A 56 -0.52 -1.03 -6.28
CA LEU A 56 0.08 -2.10 -5.51
C LEU A 56 0.97 -2.92 -6.43
N LEU A 57 2.25 -3.02 -6.09
CA LEU A 57 3.24 -3.76 -6.87
C LEU A 57 3.69 -4.99 -6.08
N VAL A 58 3.69 -6.16 -6.72
CA VAL A 58 4.18 -7.40 -6.12
C VAL A 58 4.89 -8.24 -7.16
N TYR A 59 5.99 -8.87 -6.75
CA TYR A 59 6.71 -9.86 -7.55
C TYR A 59 6.39 -11.26 -7.04
N ASP A 60 5.89 -12.14 -7.90
CA ASP A 60 5.37 -13.47 -7.50
C ASP A 60 6.34 -14.62 -7.78
N GLY A 61 7.58 -14.31 -8.16
CA GLY A 61 8.58 -15.29 -8.52
C GLY A 61 8.72 -15.50 -10.02
N GLN A 62 7.76 -15.07 -10.80
CA GLN A 62 7.80 -15.15 -12.26
C GLN A 62 7.71 -13.79 -12.92
N GLY A 63 7.00 -12.86 -12.31
CA GLY A 63 6.80 -11.55 -12.87
C GLY A 63 6.16 -10.62 -11.88
N TYR A 64 6.02 -9.36 -12.28
CA TYR A 64 5.38 -8.34 -11.47
C TYR A 64 3.88 -8.30 -11.74
N GLY A 65 3.11 -8.19 -10.67
CA GLY A 65 1.71 -7.80 -10.73
C GLY A 65 1.56 -6.37 -10.31
N LEU A 66 0.66 -5.65 -10.96
CA LEU A 66 0.36 -4.27 -10.64
C LEU A 66 -1.16 -4.10 -10.57
N CYS A 67 -1.66 -3.68 -9.41
CA CYS A 67 -3.06 -3.41 -9.19
C CYS A 67 -3.27 -1.91 -9.01
N LEU A 68 -4.34 -1.37 -9.61
CA LEU A 68 -4.71 0.03 -9.49
C LEU A 68 -6.07 0.13 -8.80
N LYS A 69 -6.13 0.95 -7.76
CA LYS A 69 -7.39 1.35 -7.14
C LYS A 69 -7.52 2.86 -7.29
N ARG A 70 -8.52 3.31 -8.05
CA ARG A 70 -8.81 4.74 -8.20
C ARG A 70 -10.20 5.03 -7.67
N LEU A 71 -10.29 6.01 -6.77
CA LEU A 71 -11.58 6.42 -6.25
C LEU A 71 -12.38 7.15 -7.33
N SER A 72 -13.68 6.87 -7.41
CA SER A 72 -14.57 7.58 -8.33
C SER A 72 -14.84 9.01 -7.85
N GLN A 73 -14.74 9.24 -6.53
CA GLN A 73 -14.94 10.54 -5.91
C GLN A 73 -14.05 10.64 -4.68
N GLY A 74 -13.60 11.86 -4.40
CA GLY A 74 -12.89 12.15 -3.17
C GLY A 74 -11.46 11.66 -3.17
N ARG A 75 -10.90 11.60 -1.99
CA ARG A 75 -9.50 11.22 -1.74
C ARG A 75 -9.44 10.18 -0.65
N PHE A 76 -8.32 9.45 -0.60
CA PHE A 76 -8.02 8.59 0.53
C PHE A 76 -7.88 9.46 1.78
N THR A 77 -8.59 9.08 2.85
CA THR A 77 -8.70 9.91 4.06
C THR A 77 -7.52 9.73 4.99
N TRP A 78 -6.79 8.63 4.86
CA TRP A 78 -5.67 8.33 5.73
C TRP A 78 -4.40 8.06 4.91
N TRP A 79 -3.30 8.61 5.40
CA TRP A 79 -1.96 8.29 4.92
C TRP A 79 -0.99 8.60 6.05
N PRO A 80 0.05 7.78 6.29
CA PRO A 80 0.96 8.03 7.40
C PRO A 80 1.81 9.27 7.15
N THR A 81 2.04 10.02 8.22
CA THR A 81 2.95 11.16 8.21
C THR A 81 4.18 10.77 9.01
N THR A 82 5.29 10.56 8.32
CA THR A 82 6.53 10.09 8.93
C THR A 82 7.72 10.50 8.07
N ALA A 83 8.90 10.57 8.68
CA ALA A 83 10.16 10.79 7.96
C ALA A 83 10.67 9.52 7.29
N ASN A 84 10.14 8.35 7.65
CA ASN A 84 10.56 7.09 7.05
C ASN A 84 10.05 6.96 5.64
N ALA A 85 10.85 6.38 4.74
CA ALA A 85 10.47 6.19 3.35
C ALA A 85 9.39 5.12 3.17
N ARG A 86 9.22 4.23 4.15
CA ARG A 86 8.21 3.18 4.12
C ARG A 86 7.64 2.93 5.51
N VAL A 87 6.42 2.42 5.53
CA VAL A 87 5.71 2.02 6.74
C VAL A 87 5.13 0.62 6.50
N PRO A 88 5.37 -0.34 7.42
CA PRO A 88 4.76 -1.65 7.28
C PRO A 88 3.25 -1.59 7.55
N LEU A 89 2.50 -2.39 6.80
CA LEU A 89 1.07 -2.59 7.03
C LEU A 89 0.78 -4.07 7.18
N SER A 90 -0.17 -4.41 8.04
CA SER A 90 -0.74 -5.74 8.03
C SER A 90 -1.71 -5.89 6.84
N ALA A 91 -2.05 -7.14 6.49
CA ALA A 91 -3.03 -7.39 5.45
C ALA A 91 -4.37 -6.74 5.78
N ARG A 92 -4.76 -6.77 7.05
CA ARG A 92 -5.99 -6.15 7.52
C ARG A 92 -5.96 -4.64 7.35
N GLU A 93 -4.84 -4.01 7.72
CA GLU A 93 -4.69 -2.56 7.57
C GLU A 93 -4.75 -2.15 6.11
N LEU A 94 -4.15 -2.93 5.21
CA LEU A 94 -4.22 -2.66 3.78
C LEU A 94 -5.66 -2.76 3.27
N MET A 95 -6.43 -3.76 3.72
CA MET A 95 -7.83 -3.89 3.32
C MET A 95 -8.64 -2.68 3.76
N ILE A 96 -8.42 -2.20 4.97
CA ILE A 96 -9.09 -1.00 5.48
C ILE A 96 -8.73 0.21 4.62
N LEU A 97 -7.46 0.38 4.28
CA LEU A 97 -7.02 1.47 3.43
C LEU A 97 -7.67 1.39 2.04
N LEU A 98 -7.72 0.22 1.44
CA LEU A 98 -8.33 0.02 0.12
C LEU A 98 -9.81 0.40 0.10
N TRP A 99 -10.50 0.26 1.22
CA TRP A 99 -11.89 0.69 1.38
C TRP A 99 -12.01 2.13 1.86
N ASN A 100 -10.92 2.89 1.79
CA ASN A 100 -10.84 4.29 2.19
C ASN A 100 -11.14 4.50 3.68
N GLY A 101 -10.74 3.54 4.50
CA GLY A 101 -10.83 3.68 5.94
C GLY A 101 -9.51 4.16 6.55
N ASP A 102 -9.55 4.43 7.85
CA ASP A 102 -8.38 4.77 8.65
C ASP A 102 -7.97 3.51 9.43
N PRO A 103 -6.83 2.89 9.10
CA PRO A 103 -6.43 1.64 9.75
C PRO A 103 -6.30 1.75 11.27
N GLU A 104 -5.86 2.90 11.77
CA GLU A 104 -5.67 3.09 13.21
C GLU A 104 -7.02 3.15 13.93
N ARG A 105 -7.95 3.94 13.42
CA ARG A 105 -9.28 4.09 14.02
C ARG A 105 -10.12 2.83 13.86
N ALA A 106 -10.02 2.17 12.72
CA ALA A 106 -10.78 0.95 12.47
C ALA A 106 -10.35 -0.19 13.38
N GLN A 107 -9.04 -0.29 13.71
CA GLN A 107 -8.58 -1.28 14.68
C GLN A 107 -9.22 -1.08 16.03
N MET A 108 -9.24 0.13 16.54
CA MET A 108 -9.86 0.44 17.81
C MET A 108 -11.36 0.13 17.80
N ALA A 109 -12.04 0.51 16.74
CA ALA A 109 -13.47 0.27 16.62
C ALA A 109 -13.80 -1.22 16.54
N GLN A 110 -12.99 -2.02 15.84
CA GLN A 110 -13.22 -3.46 15.74
C GLN A 110 -12.98 -4.17 17.07
N ASP A 111 -11.92 -3.81 17.77
CA ASP A 111 -11.65 -4.41 19.07
C ASP A 111 -12.77 -4.11 20.05
N TRP A 112 -13.28 -2.91 20.04
CA TRP A 112 -14.43 -2.54 20.85
C TRP A 112 -15.68 -3.35 20.48
N ARG A 113 -15.92 -3.55 19.20
CA ARG A 113 -17.08 -4.34 18.74
C ARG A 113 -17.01 -5.79 19.15
N ARG A 114 -15.82 -6.37 19.23
CA ARG A 114 -15.65 -7.76 19.65
C ARG A 114 -16.03 -7.95 21.12
N VAL A 115 -15.76 -6.95 21.92
CA VAL A 115 -16.09 -7.01 23.35
C VAL A 115 -17.58 -6.83 23.58
N ALA A 116 -18.21 -6.09 22.70
CA ALA A 116 -19.65 -5.87 22.79
C ALA A 116 -20.43 -7.02 22.17
#